data_fd4a91bf200f6c50bf2bfcdaca646028
#
_entry.id   fd4a91bf200f6c50bf2bfcdaca646028
#
_cell.length_a   1.000
_cell.length_b   1.000
_cell.length_c   1.000
_cell.angle_alpha   90.00
_cell.angle_beta   90.00
_cell.angle_gamma   90.00
#
_symmetry.space_group_name_H-M   'P 1'
#
loop_
_entity.id
_entity.type
_entity.pdbx_description
1 polymer ?
#
loop_
_entity_poly.entity_id
_entity_poly.type
_entity_poly.pdbx_seq_one_letter_code
_entity_poly.pdbx_strand_id
1 'polypeptide(L)'
;MKDDKGLYYHPDPSDYKTRVYVREGAGSTEFRLWRADHPEVWERPGWLRFDVVSAAADMYKQNGKGSDPLAFYDCNVAKALLKQEALKKR
;
A
#
# COMPACT_ATOMS: atom_id res chain seq x y z
N MET A 1 -5.89 -10.65 1.28
CA MET A 1 -7.25 -10.47 1.83
C MET A 1 -8.01 -9.47 0.99
N LYS A 2 -9.32 -9.52 1.04
CA LYS A 2 -10.15 -8.69 0.17
C LYS A 2 -11.44 -8.32 0.88
N ASP A 3 -11.87 -7.07 0.75
CA ASP A 3 -13.17 -6.60 1.23
C ASP A 3 -13.86 -5.76 0.15
N ASP A 4 -14.93 -5.04 0.50
CA ASP A 4 -15.68 -4.21 -0.45
C ASP A 4 -14.88 -3.02 -1.00
N LYS A 5 -13.75 -2.66 -0.35
CA LYS A 5 -12.86 -1.61 -0.82
C LYS A 5 -11.75 -2.13 -1.75
N GLY A 6 -11.52 -3.44 -1.75
CA GLY A 6 -10.54 -4.10 -2.62
C GLY A 6 -9.59 -5.02 -1.87
N LEU A 7 -8.48 -5.34 -2.53
CA LEU A 7 -7.42 -6.17 -1.96
C LEU A 7 -6.62 -5.39 -0.94
N TYR A 8 -6.23 -6.04 0.15
CA TYR A 8 -5.42 -5.39 1.16
C TYR A 8 -4.53 -6.38 1.89
N TYR A 9 -3.54 -5.86 2.61
CA TYR A 9 -2.72 -6.62 3.55
C TYR A 9 -2.44 -5.77 4.79
N HIS A 10 -2.02 -6.43 5.87
CA HIS A 10 -1.58 -5.75 7.09
C HIS A 10 -0.06 -5.59 7.01
N PRO A 11 0.46 -4.35 6.97
CA PRO A 11 1.92 -4.14 6.92
C PRO A 11 2.60 -4.60 8.21
N ASP A 12 1.88 -4.56 9.32
CA ASP A 12 2.33 -5.11 10.60
C ASP A 12 1.32 -6.17 11.04
N PRO A 13 1.71 -7.46 11.10
CA PRO A 13 0.78 -8.53 11.47
C PRO A 13 0.17 -8.36 12.87
N SER A 14 0.83 -7.61 13.76
CA SER A 14 0.32 -7.36 15.11
C SER A 14 -0.64 -6.16 15.17
N ASP A 15 -0.76 -5.39 14.10
CA ASP A 15 -1.60 -4.19 14.05
C ASP A 15 -2.75 -4.36 13.05
N TYR A 16 -3.91 -4.81 13.54
CA TYR A 16 -5.10 -4.99 12.71
C TYR A 16 -5.80 -3.68 12.36
N LYS A 17 -5.40 -2.58 12.99
CA LYS A 17 -6.01 -1.27 12.75
C LYS A 17 -5.43 -0.55 11.55
N THR A 18 -4.36 -1.09 10.96
CA THR A 18 -3.72 -0.54 9.79
C THR A 18 -3.80 -1.53 8.64
N ARG A 19 -4.30 -1.07 7.49
CA ARG A 19 -4.38 -1.87 6.27
C ARG A 19 -3.80 -1.08 5.10
N VAL A 20 -3.14 -1.79 4.18
CA VAL A 20 -2.68 -1.20 2.93
C VAL A 20 -3.46 -1.85 1.80
N TYR A 21 -4.29 -1.05 1.13
CA TYR A 21 -5.05 -1.50 -0.04
C TYR A 21 -4.20 -1.36 -1.29
N VAL A 22 -4.35 -2.28 -2.21
CA VAL A 22 -3.59 -2.31 -3.45
C VAL A 22 -4.51 -2.46 -4.64
N ARG A 23 -4.13 -1.84 -5.76
CA ARG A 23 -4.80 -2.04 -7.04
C ARG A 23 -3.81 -1.84 -8.17
N GLU A 24 -4.13 -2.37 -9.33
CA GLU A 24 -3.35 -2.10 -10.53
C GLU A 24 -3.91 -0.88 -11.23
N GLY A 25 -3.11 0.19 -11.24
CA GLY A 25 -3.44 1.39 -11.98
C GLY A 25 -2.88 1.35 -13.39
N ALA A 26 -3.07 2.45 -14.15
CA ALA A 26 -2.57 2.56 -15.49
C ALA A 26 -1.03 2.65 -15.48
N GLY A 27 -0.37 1.51 -15.69
CA GLY A 27 1.08 1.42 -15.77
C GLY A 27 1.81 1.37 -14.44
N SER A 28 1.11 1.27 -13.31
CA SER A 28 1.77 1.22 -12.01
C SER A 28 0.87 0.57 -10.97
N THR A 29 1.49 -0.11 -10.00
CA THR A 29 0.78 -0.59 -8.80
C THR A 29 0.50 0.62 -7.91
N GLU A 30 -0.72 0.68 -7.38
CA GLU A 30 -1.14 1.76 -6.50
C GLU A 30 -1.48 1.25 -5.12
N PHE A 31 -1.23 2.09 -4.12
CA PHE A 31 -1.46 1.80 -2.71
C PHE A 31 -2.35 2.86 -2.07
N ARG A 32 -3.15 2.43 -1.10
CA ARG A 32 -3.94 3.36 -0.29
C ARG A 32 -3.95 2.88 1.15
N LEU A 33 -3.59 3.77 2.07
CA LEU A 33 -3.51 3.44 3.48
C LEU A 33 -4.87 3.62 4.15
N TRP A 34 -5.24 2.66 5.00
CA TRP A 34 -6.41 2.74 5.85
C TRP A 34 -5.98 2.54 7.31
N ARG A 35 -6.44 3.43 8.18
CA ARG A 35 -6.21 3.31 9.62
C ARG A 35 -7.52 3.54 10.37
N ALA A 36 -7.83 2.64 11.32
CA ALA A 36 -9.08 2.72 12.08
C ALA A 36 -9.13 3.95 12.98
N ASP A 37 -7.98 4.35 13.53
CA ASP A 37 -7.86 5.49 14.44
C ASP A 37 -7.60 6.82 13.73
N HIS A 38 -7.34 6.79 12.42
CA HIS A 38 -7.09 7.98 11.60
C HIS A 38 -7.76 7.83 10.25
N PRO A 39 -9.11 7.89 10.18
CA PRO A 39 -9.82 7.66 8.91
C PRO A 39 -9.51 8.70 7.84
N GLU A 40 -9.01 9.86 8.22
CA GLU A 40 -8.64 10.91 7.27
C GLU A 40 -7.51 10.51 6.33
N VAL A 41 -6.64 9.56 6.70
CA VAL A 41 -5.56 9.13 5.81
C VAL A 41 -6.10 8.39 4.58
N TRP A 42 -7.31 7.86 4.64
CA TRP A 42 -7.96 7.23 3.49
C TRP A 42 -8.20 8.24 2.37
N GLU A 43 -8.60 9.45 2.74
CA GLU A 43 -8.87 10.52 1.79
C GLU A 43 -7.60 11.24 1.34
N ARG A 44 -6.61 11.38 2.25
CA ARG A 44 -5.37 12.11 2.00
C ARG A 44 -4.19 11.29 2.50
N PRO A 45 -3.32 10.85 1.61
CA PRO A 45 -3.20 11.21 0.19
C PRO A 45 -4.06 10.40 -0.77
N GLY A 46 -4.88 9.47 -0.31
CA GLY A 46 -5.64 8.59 -1.19
C GLY A 46 -4.76 7.56 -1.88
N TRP A 47 -5.02 7.28 -3.16
CA TRP A 47 -4.21 6.31 -3.91
C TRP A 47 -2.86 6.90 -4.30
N LEU A 48 -1.79 6.14 -3.99
CA LEU A 48 -0.41 6.52 -4.31
C LEU A 48 0.19 5.51 -5.28
N ARG A 49 0.80 6.01 -6.35
CA ARG A 49 1.54 5.16 -7.28
C ARG A 49 2.84 4.70 -6.65
N PHE A 50 3.27 3.49 -6.99
CA PHE A 50 4.50 2.94 -6.44
C PHE A 50 5.73 3.80 -6.77
N ASP A 51 5.79 4.38 -7.96
CA ASP A 51 6.92 5.25 -8.33
C ASP A 51 7.02 6.49 -7.43
N VAL A 52 5.88 7.03 -6.99
CA VAL A 52 5.83 8.15 -6.04
C VAL A 52 6.33 7.69 -4.67
N VAL A 53 5.88 6.51 -4.21
CA VAL A 53 6.32 5.95 -2.92
C VAL A 53 7.83 5.69 -2.94
N SER A 54 8.34 5.14 -4.03
CA SER A 54 9.77 4.86 -4.18
C SER A 54 10.61 6.13 -4.16
N ALA A 55 10.15 7.18 -4.83
CA ALA A 55 10.84 8.48 -4.82
C ALA A 55 10.86 9.08 -3.42
N ALA A 56 9.76 8.99 -2.68
CA ALA A 56 9.70 9.46 -1.31
C ALA A 56 10.66 8.69 -0.40
N ALA A 57 10.77 7.37 -0.59
CA ALA A 57 11.71 6.54 0.17
C ALA A 57 13.15 6.97 -0.04
N ASP A 58 13.52 7.28 -1.29
CA ASP A 58 14.86 7.77 -1.61
C ASP A 58 15.15 9.09 -0.91
N MET A 59 14.17 9.99 -0.87
CA MET A 59 14.31 11.26 -0.15
C MET A 59 14.51 11.06 1.35
N TYR A 60 13.78 10.13 1.96
CA TYR A 60 13.94 9.82 3.38
C TYR A 60 15.34 9.26 3.68
N LYS A 61 15.85 8.42 2.81
CA LYS A 61 17.21 7.87 2.97
C LYS A 61 18.27 8.97 2.91
N GLN A 62 18.12 9.89 1.96
CA GLN A 62 19.07 11.00 1.79
C GLN A 62 19.06 11.94 3.00
N ASN A 63 17.90 12.15 3.60
CA ASN A 63 17.76 13.06 4.73
C ASN A 63 18.00 12.39 6.08
N GLY A 64 18.30 11.10 6.12
CA GLY A 64 18.56 10.37 7.35
C GLY A 64 17.37 10.23 8.27
N LYS A 65 16.16 10.39 7.76
CA LYS A 65 14.95 10.21 8.55
C LYS A 65 14.62 8.74 8.70
N GLY A 66 14.16 8.37 9.90
CA GLY A 66 14.00 6.97 10.28
C GLY A 66 12.81 6.25 9.71
N SER A 67 11.82 6.94 9.13
CA SER A 67 10.63 6.31 8.57
C SER A 67 10.81 6.04 7.08
N ASP A 68 10.70 4.78 6.69
CA ASP A 68 10.78 4.37 5.29
C ASP A 68 9.37 4.07 4.79
N PRO A 69 8.83 4.81 3.81
CA PRO A 69 7.50 4.51 3.26
C PRO A 69 7.38 3.10 2.72
N LEU A 70 8.48 2.49 2.26
CA LEU A 70 8.48 1.12 1.76
C LEU A 70 8.22 0.09 2.87
N ALA A 71 8.34 0.48 4.14
CA ALA A 71 7.96 -0.39 5.25
C ALA A 71 6.45 -0.70 5.24
N PHE A 72 5.63 0.24 4.79
CA PHE A 72 4.19 0.06 4.65
C PHE A 72 3.79 -0.43 3.26
N TYR A 73 4.42 0.09 2.23
CA TYR A 73 4.03 -0.13 0.84
C TYR A 73 4.99 -1.11 0.17
N ASP A 74 4.70 -2.40 0.34
CA ASP A 74 5.55 -3.48 -0.19
C ASP A 74 5.05 -3.90 -1.57
N CYS A 75 5.80 -3.55 -2.60
CA CYS A 75 5.45 -3.85 -3.98
C CYS A 75 5.41 -5.35 -4.26
N ASN A 76 6.27 -6.14 -3.60
CA ASN A 76 6.28 -7.59 -3.80
C ASN A 76 5.01 -8.23 -3.27
N VAL A 77 4.54 -7.81 -2.09
CA VAL A 77 3.29 -8.29 -1.52
C VAL A 77 2.11 -7.86 -2.41
N ALA A 78 2.11 -6.61 -2.86
CA ALA A 78 1.06 -6.08 -3.73
C ALA A 78 0.96 -6.87 -5.02
N LYS A 79 2.08 -7.14 -5.67
CA LYS A 79 2.09 -7.92 -6.92
C LYS A 79 1.59 -9.34 -6.70
N ALA A 80 1.94 -9.96 -5.59
CA ALA A 80 1.46 -11.31 -5.26
C ALA A 80 -0.06 -11.33 -5.08
N LEU A 81 -0.61 -10.35 -4.37
CA LEU A 81 -2.06 -10.22 -4.19
C LEU A 81 -2.79 -10.01 -5.50
N LEU A 82 -2.29 -9.13 -6.34
CA LEU A 82 -2.90 -8.84 -7.65
C LEU A 82 -2.85 -10.06 -8.57
N LYS A 83 -1.75 -10.81 -8.54
CA LYS A 83 -1.60 -12.03 -9.32
C LYS A 83 -2.59 -13.10 -8.87
N GLN A 84 -2.74 -13.30 -7.57
CA GLN A 84 -3.69 -14.27 -7.03
C GLN A 84 -5.13 -13.92 -7.43
N GLU A 85 -5.49 -12.63 -7.36
CA GLU A 85 -6.82 -12.18 -7.75
C GLU A 85 -7.08 -12.42 -9.24
N ALA A 86 -6.09 -12.15 -10.09
CA ALA A 86 -6.19 -12.40 -11.52
C ALA A 86 -6.43 -13.88 -11.82
N LEU A 87 -5.77 -14.78 -11.08
CA LEU A 87 -5.93 -16.22 -11.24
C LEU A 87 -7.32 -16.69 -10.82
N LYS A 88 -7.91 -16.07 -9.79
CA LYS A 88 -9.24 -16.42 -9.30
C LYS A 88 -10.35 -16.03 -10.26
N LYS A 89 -10.12 -15.07 -11.13
CA LYS A 89 -11.11 -14.57 -12.09
C LYS A 89 -11.24 -15.41 -13.34
N ARG A 90 -10.44 -16.44 -13.47
CA ARG A 90 -10.50 -17.35 -14.63
C ARG A 90 -11.49 -18.46 -14.43
#